data_bd4a8e5a705cd98d24f24621dc5c093f
#
_entry.id   bd4a8e5a705cd98d24f24621dc5c093f
#
_cell.length_a   1.000
_cell.length_b   1.000
_cell.length_c   1.000
_cell.angle_alpha   90.00
_cell.angle_beta   90.00
_cell.angle_gamma   90.00
#
_symmetry.space_group_name_H-M   'P 1'
#
loop_
_entity.id
_entity.type
_entity.pdbx_description
1 polymer ?
#
loop_
_entity_poly.entity_id
_entity_poly.type
_entity_poly.pdbx_seq_one_letter_code
_entity_poly.pdbx_strand_id
1 'polypeptide(L)'
;MKKLLLSVVALAMLLGVGCSRQELECDVCVYGGTSAGVIAAYAVAQQGKSVLLIEPGYRLGGMSSGGLGQTDIGNKQVVKGLALDFYRRVGRHYGALEHWIFEPSVAEQVYKDYIARGNVEVLYGHRILSASKDDAQITSIKLENTAKVLGRTNVKAKVFIDCSYEGDLMARSGVEYVVGREPNSQYGETWNGVHMLQNHQFPDGVDPYVEKGNPESGLLWGISPAKMAETGSGDNMVQCSAEPSVG
;
A
#
# COMPACT_ATOMS: atom_id res chain seq x y z
N MET A 1 25.12 -34.55 42.48
CA MET A 1 25.62 -34.60 41.10
C MET A 1 24.49 -34.78 40.04
N LYS A 2 23.58 -35.74 40.15
CA LYS A 2 22.50 -35.94 39.14
C LYS A 2 21.54 -34.73 38.97
N LYS A 3 21.18 -34.00 40.05
CA LYS A 3 20.33 -32.80 39.99
C LYS A 3 21.00 -31.61 39.31
N LEU A 4 22.32 -31.45 39.49
CA LEU A 4 23.10 -30.38 38.84
C LEU A 4 23.23 -30.63 37.35
N LEU A 5 23.38 -31.90 36.93
CA LEU A 5 23.48 -32.30 35.53
C LEU A 5 22.13 -32.06 34.79
N LEU A 6 21.00 -32.37 35.44
CA LEU A 6 19.67 -32.09 34.87
C LEU A 6 19.41 -30.58 34.68
N SER A 7 19.87 -29.74 35.63
CA SER A 7 19.72 -28.28 35.53
C SER A 7 20.59 -27.68 34.41
N VAL A 8 21.77 -28.20 34.16
CA VAL A 8 22.65 -27.76 33.07
C VAL A 8 22.09 -28.19 31.71
N VAL A 9 21.54 -29.41 31.60
CA VAL A 9 20.90 -29.89 30.36
C VAL A 9 19.62 -29.12 30.06
N ALA A 10 18.80 -28.79 31.07
CA ALA A 10 17.61 -27.95 30.87
C ALA A 10 17.97 -26.52 30.47
N LEU A 11 19.03 -25.94 31.00
CA LEU A 11 19.52 -24.61 30.63
C LEU A 11 20.12 -24.60 29.21
N ALA A 12 20.82 -25.66 28.81
CA ALA A 12 21.33 -25.82 27.45
C ALA A 12 20.23 -26.00 26.41
N MET A 13 19.10 -26.65 26.76
CA MET A 13 17.93 -26.74 25.86
C MET A 13 17.18 -25.41 25.73
N LEU A 14 17.19 -24.55 26.75
CA LEU A 14 16.61 -23.20 26.69
C LEU A 14 17.44 -22.23 25.85
N LEU A 15 18.74 -22.45 25.74
CA LEU A 15 19.65 -21.63 24.89
C LEU A 15 19.64 -22.05 23.41
N GLY A 16 18.99 -23.19 23.07
CA GLY A 16 18.88 -23.72 21.71
C GLY A 16 17.67 -23.20 20.91
N VAL A 17 16.90 -22.22 21.41
CA VAL A 17 15.91 -21.52 20.60
C VAL A 17 16.67 -20.54 19.69
N GLY A 18 17.36 -21.10 18.70
CA GLY A 18 18.00 -20.33 17.65
C GLY A 18 16.90 -19.52 16.95
N CYS A 19 17.06 -18.21 16.97
CA CYS A 19 16.31 -17.31 16.11
C CYS A 19 16.57 -17.77 14.66
N SER A 20 15.67 -18.55 14.06
CA SER A 20 15.84 -19.08 12.71
C SER A 20 15.77 -17.87 11.77
N ARG A 21 16.93 -17.43 11.33
CA ARG A 21 17.07 -16.41 10.32
C ARG A 21 16.91 -17.09 8.96
N GLN A 22 15.78 -16.87 8.31
CA GLN A 22 15.56 -17.38 6.97
C GLN A 22 16.24 -16.43 5.96
N GLU A 23 17.01 -16.97 5.04
CA GLU A 23 17.54 -16.23 3.89
C GLU A 23 16.84 -16.69 2.62
N LEU A 24 16.38 -15.74 1.81
CA LEU A 24 15.75 -15.94 0.52
C LEU A 24 16.51 -15.14 -0.53
N GLU A 25 16.56 -15.66 -1.76
CA GLU A 25 17.21 -14.99 -2.88
C GLU A 25 16.36 -15.11 -4.14
N CYS A 26 16.27 -14.01 -4.91
CA CYS A 26 15.55 -13.97 -6.18
C CYS A 26 16.18 -12.94 -7.15
N ASP A 27 15.76 -12.93 -8.40
CA ASP A 27 16.16 -11.87 -9.34
C ASP A 27 15.47 -10.55 -8.99
N VAL A 28 14.16 -10.60 -8.69
CA VAL A 28 13.35 -9.42 -8.37
C VAL A 28 12.53 -9.66 -7.11
N CYS A 29 12.64 -8.74 -6.17
CA CYS A 29 11.80 -8.68 -4.97
C CYS A 29 10.76 -7.57 -5.13
N VAL A 30 9.47 -7.93 -5.08
CA VAL A 30 8.36 -6.97 -5.11
C VAL A 30 7.79 -6.85 -3.70
N TYR A 31 7.74 -5.64 -3.16
CA TYR A 31 7.19 -5.36 -1.84
C TYR A 31 5.82 -4.70 -1.93
N GLY A 32 4.81 -5.31 -1.32
CA GLY A 32 3.40 -4.93 -1.37
C GLY A 32 2.60 -5.79 -2.36
N GLY A 33 1.74 -6.68 -1.84
CA GLY A 33 0.82 -7.52 -2.63
C GLY A 33 -0.41 -6.78 -3.12
N THR A 34 -0.28 -5.49 -3.41
CA THR A 34 -1.32 -4.65 -4.02
C THR A 34 -1.62 -5.11 -5.45
N SER A 35 -2.62 -4.50 -6.09
CA SER A 35 -2.88 -4.74 -7.51
C SER A 35 -1.63 -4.49 -8.38
N ALA A 36 -0.89 -3.42 -8.09
CA ALA A 36 0.37 -3.11 -8.77
C ALA A 36 1.42 -4.19 -8.53
N GLY A 37 1.59 -4.62 -7.27
CA GLY A 37 2.60 -5.63 -6.91
C GLY A 37 2.34 -6.99 -7.52
N VAL A 38 1.09 -7.46 -7.52
CA VAL A 38 0.72 -8.72 -8.18
C VAL A 38 1.02 -8.68 -9.68
N ILE A 39 0.65 -7.59 -10.34
CA ILE A 39 0.87 -7.43 -11.79
C ILE A 39 2.36 -7.26 -12.11
N ALA A 40 3.12 -6.53 -11.29
CA ALA A 40 4.57 -6.41 -11.44
C ALA A 40 5.25 -7.78 -11.30
N ALA A 41 4.92 -8.52 -10.26
CA ALA A 41 5.47 -9.86 -10.03
C ALA A 41 5.13 -10.83 -11.19
N TYR A 42 3.90 -10.81 -11.66
CA TYR A 42 3.48 -11.61 -12.83
C TYR A 42 4.26 -11.21 -14.09
N ALA A 43 4.40 -9.91 -14.38
CA ALA A 43 5.14 -9.43 -15.54
C ALA A 43 6.62 -9.85 -15.52
N VAL A 44 7.26 -9.81 -14.35
CA VAL A 44 8.62 -10.29 -14.12
C VAL A 44 8.72 -11.79 -14.40
N ALA A 45 7.80 -12.58 -13.84
CA ALA A 45 7.76 -14.03 -14.03
C ALA A 45 7.57 -14.42 -15.50
N GLN A 46 6.77 -13.68 -16.26
CA GLN A 46 6.58 -13.88 -17.70
C GLN A 46 7.87 -13.68 -18.53
N GLN A 47 8.86 -12.99 -17.97
CA GLN A 47 10.19 -12.83 -18.57
C GLN A 47 11.19 -13.90 -18.12
N GLY A 48 10.73 -14.93 -17.43
CA GLY A 48 11.57 -16.05 -16.98
C GLY A 48 12.51 -15.68 -15.82
N LYS A 49 12.23 -14.63 -15.07
CA LYS A 49 12.99 -14.24 -13.89
C LYS A 49 12.37 -14.81 -12.63
N SER A 50 13.21 -15.17 -11.65
CA SER A 50 12.73 -15.53 -10.33
C SER A 50 12.22 -14.28 -9.60
N VAL A 51 11.03 -14.38 -8.99
CA VAL A 51 10.39 -13.26 -8.31
C VAL A 51 9.80 -13.71 -6.97
N LEU A 52 10.03 -12.89 -5.95
CA LEU A 52 9.40 -13.02 -4.64
C LEU A 52 8.50 -11.81 -4.41
N LEU A 53 7.20 -12.06 -4.20
CA LEU A 53 6.23 -11.04 -3.79
C LEU A 53 6.05 -11.09 -2.29
N ILE A 54 6.25 -9.97 -1.62
CA ILE A 54 6.09 -9.84 -0.18
C ILE A 54 4.81 -9.08 0.12
N GLU A 55 3.97 -9.67 0.97
CA GLU A 55 2.71 -9.05 1.40
C GLU A 55 2.64 -8.97 2.94
N PRO A 56 2.53 -7.77 3.51
CA PRO A 56 2.42 -7.58 4.96
C PRO A 56 1.18 -8.23 5.58
N GLY A 57 0.11 -8.32 4.84
CA GLY A 57 -1.13 -9.00 5.22
C GLY A 57 -1.21 -10.43 4.69
N TYR A 58 -2.45 -10.88 4.45
CA TYR A 58 -2.75 -12.24 3.99
C TYR A 58 -3.64 -12.26 2.74
N ARG A 59 -3.81 -11.11 2.09
CA ARG A 59 -4.66 -10.94 0.91
C ARG A 59 -3.90 -10.23 -0.21
N LEU A 60 -4.28 -10.54 -1.46
CA LEU A 60 -3.68 -9.94 -2.65
C LEU A 60 -4.67 -8.98 -3.32
N GLY A 61 -4.13 -7.94 -3.95
CA GLY A 61 -4.89 -6.98 -4.74
C GLY A 61 -5.16 -5.65 -4.05
N GLY A 62 -4.75 -5.51 -2.77
CA GLY A 62 -4.87 -4.25 -2.02
C GLY A 62 -6.30 -3.69 -2.01
N MET A 63 -6.48 -2.42 -2.34
CA MET A 63 -7.80 -1.76 -2.34
C MET A 63 -8.80 -2.40 -3.31
N SER A 64 -8.35 -2.90 -4.47
CA SER A 64 -9.24 -3.54 -5.45
C SER A 64 -9.92 -4.81 -4.91
N SER A 65 -9.26 -5.55 -4.03
CA SER A 65 -9.80 -6.73 -3.36
C SER A 65 -10.21 -6.47 -1.91
N GLY A 66 -9.95 -5.26 -1.40
CA GLY A 66 -10.22 -4.84 -0.02
C GLY A 66 -11.58 -4.17 0.19
N GLY A 67 -12.37 -3.97 -0.87
CA GLY A 67 -13.71 -3.36 -0.76
C GLY A 67 -14.00 -2.25 -1.77
N LEU A 68 -12.99 -1.68 -2.42
CA LEU A 68 -13.19 -0.66 -3.46
C LEU A 68 -13.40 -1.30 -4.83
N GLY A 69 -14.47 -2.07 -4.96
CA GLY A 69 -14.79 -2.83 -6.17
C GLY A 69 -15.52 -2.03 -7.24
N GLN A 70 -15.88 -0.77 -6.98
CA GLN A 70 -16.39 0.13 -8.01
C GLN A 70 -15.22 0.92 -8.58
N THR A 71 -14.95 0.73 -9.87
CA THR A 71 -13.87 1.45 -10.54
C THR A 71 -14.35 2.85 -10.94
N ASP A 72 -13.66 3.86 -10.42
CA ASP A 72 -13.82 5.25 -10.87
C ASP A 72 -13.17 5.37 -12.25
N ILE A 73 -14.00 5.39 -13.30
CA ILE A 73 -13.50 5.35 -14.65
C ILE A 73 -14.20 6.37 -15.54
N GLY A 74 -13.40 7.20 -16.19
CA GLY A 74 -13.84 8.08 -17.25
C GLY A 74 -13.78 7.38 -18.61
N ASN A 75 -12.67 7.51 -19.32
CA ASN A 75 -12.48 6.90 -20.63
C ASN A 75 -11.88 5.48 -20.52
N LYS A 76 -12.71 4.46 -20.64
CA LYS A 76 -12.30 3.04 -20.60
C LYS A 76 -11.30 2.67 -21.70
N GLN A 77 -11.31 3.36 -22.82
CA GLN A 77 -10.48 3.02 -23.99
C GLN A 77 -8.98 3.28 -23.75
N VAL A 78 -8.62 4.08 -22.75
CA VAL A 78 -7.23 4.33 -22.40
C VAL A 78 -6.62 3.21 -21.55
N VAL A 79 -7.44 2.37 -20.91
CA VAL A 79 -6.98 1.22 -20.12
C VAL A 79 -6.52 0.12 -21.07
N LYS A 80 -5.26 -0.27 -20.98
CA LYS A 80 -4.59 -1.23 -21.88
C LYS A 80 -3.77 -2.26 -21.12
N GLY A 81 -3.21 -3.23 -21.86
CA GLY A 81 -2.26 -4.20 -21.33
C GLY A 81 -2.83 -5.08 -20.22
N LEU A 82 -2.05 -5.33 -19.19
CA LEU A 82 -2.43 -6.19 -18.06
C LEU A 82 -3.55 -5.60 -17.21
N ALA A 83 -3.70 -4.28 -17.17
CA ALA A 83 -4.83 -3.66 -16.50
C ALA A 83 -6.16 -4.01 -17.22
N LEU A 84 -6.20 -3.93 -18.55
CA LEU A 84 -7.37 -4.35 -19.32
C LEU A 84 -7.62 -5.87 -19.19
N ASP A 85 -6.56 -6.69 -19.18
CA ASP A 85 -6.69 -8.14 -18.98
C ASP A 85 -7.32 -8.45 -17.61
N PHE A 86 -7.00 -7.69 -16.55
CA PHE A 86 -7.66 -7.82 -15.25
C PHE A 86 -9.18 -7.64 -15.38
N TYR A 87 -9.65 -6.54 -15.96
CA TYR A 87 -11.09 -6.29 -16.13
C TYR A 87 -11.77 -7.31 -17.03
N ARG A 88 -11.06 -7.88 -18.00
CA ARG A 88 -11.54 -8.98 -18.84
C ARG A 88 -11.64 -10.30 -18.07
N ARG A 89 -10.70 -10.59 -17.18
CA ARG A 89 -10.78 -11.77 -16.30
C ARG A 89 -11.93 -11.64 -15.31
N VAL A 90 -12.11 -10.46 -14.73
CA VAL A 90 -13.29 -10.15 -13.90
C VAL A 90 -14.55 -10.30 -14.73
N GLY A 91 -14.59 -9.76 -15.94
CA GLY A 91 -15.74 -9.89 -16.87
C GLY A 91 -16.17 -11.32 -17.12
N ARG A 92 -15.21 -12.25 -17.27
CA ARG A 92 -15.51 -13.70 -17.45
C ARG A 92 -16.31 -14.28 -16.29
N HIS A 93 -16.04 -13.84 -15.06
CA HIS A 93 -16.80 -14.28 -13.90
C HIS A 93 -18.28 -13.86 -13.99
N TYR A 94 -18.54 -12.69 -14.55
CA TYR A 94 -19.90 -12.13 -14.70
C TYR A 94 -20.52 -12.40 -16.08
N GLY A 95 -19.90 -13.22 -16.92
CA GLY A 95 -20.40 -13.52 -18.26
C GLY A 95 -20.31 -12.34 -19.24
N ALA A 96 -19.42 -11.38 -19.00
CA ALA A 96 -19.19 -10.18 -19.80
C ALA A 96 -17.76 -10.15 -20.38
N LEU A 97 -17.56 -9.36 -21.45
CA LEU A 97 -16.23 -9.15 -22.01
C LEU A 97 -15.30 -8.44 -21.03
N GLU A 98 -15.83 -7.42 -20.36
CA GLU A 98 -15.16 -6.60 -19.34
C GLU A 98 -16.18 -6.25 -18.26
N HIS A 99 -15.72 -6.20 -16.99
CA HIS A 99 -16.59 -5.76 -15.90
C HIS A 99 -15.82 -4.84 -14.96
N TRP A 100 -16.40 -3.69 -14.63
CA TRP A 100 -15.73 -2.57 -13.96
C TRP A 100 -16.24 -2.33 -12.54
N ILE A 101 -17.28 -3.06 -12.14
CA ILE A 101 -17.82 -3.10 -10.78
C ILE A 101 -17.82 -4.56 -10.36
N PHE A 102 -17.16 -4.89 -9.25
CA PHE A 102 -16.95 -6.29 -8.90
C PHE A 102 -16.84 -6.51 -7.39
N GLU A 103 -17.10 -7.73 -6.99
CA GLU A 103 -16.92 -8.14 -5.61
C GLU A 103 -15.43 -8.30 -5.27
N PRO A 104 -15.04 -7.92 -4.03
CA PRO A 104 -13.66 -8.08 -3.56
C PRO A 104 -13.10 -9.49 -3.72
N SER A 105 -13.92 -10.52 -3.45
CA SER A 105 -13.56 -11.93 -3.58
C SER A 105 -13.23 -12.33 -5.02
N VAL A 106 -13.95 -11.80 -6.00
CA VAL A 106 -13.69 -12.03 -7.43
C VAL A 106 -12.37 -11.40 -7.85
N ALA A 107 -12.12 -10.16 -7.43
CA ALA A 107 -10.86 -9.49 -7.70
C ALA A 107 -9.68 -10.26 -7.08
N GLU A 108 -9.79 -10.67 -5.81
CA GLU A 108 -8.75 -11.44 -5.13
C GLU A 108 -8.47 -12.76 -5.85
N GLN A 109 -9.50 -13.46 -6.31
CA GLN A 109 -9.31 -14.70 -7.08
C GLN A 109 -8.57 -14.44 -8.39
N VAL A 110 -8.89 -13.38 -9.11
CA VAL A 110 -8.18 -13.01 -10.35
C VAL A 110 -6.70 -12.72 -10.06
N TYR A 111 -6.37 -12.04 -8.94
CA TYR A 111 -4.99 -11.81 -8.56
C TYR A 111 -4.26 -13.12 -8.17
N LYS A 112 -4.92 -14.01 -7.46
CA LYS A 112 -4.39 -15.36 -7.17
C LYS A 112 -4.13 -16.15 -8.45
N ASP A 113 -4.97 -16.03 -9.46
CA ASP A 113 -4.78 -16.67 -10.76
C ASP A 113 -3.56 -16.11 -11.52
N TYR A 114 -3.26 -14.80 -11.42
CA TYR A 114 -2.01 -14.26 -11.96
C TYR A 114 -0.79 -14.86 -11.26
N ILE A 115 -0.80 -14.92 -9.94
CA ILE A 115 0.28 -15.50 -9.14
C ILE A 115 0.50 -16.96 -9.51
N ALA A 116 -0.56 -17.77 -9.57
CA ALA A 116 -0.49 -19.17 -9.94
C ALA A 116 0.04 -19.38 -11.37
N ARG A 117 -0.42 -18.60 -12.34
CA ARG A 117 0.04 -18.68 -13.74
C ARG A 117 1.48 -18.23 -13.94
N GLY A 118 1.94 -17.27 -13.14
CA GLY A 118 3.32 -16.82 -13.14
C GLY A 118 4.24 -17.72 -12.33
N ASN A 119 3.71 -18.70 -11.59
CA ASN A 119 4.45 -19.47 -10.59
C ASN A 119 5.25 -18.56 -9.64
N VAL A 120 4.62 -17.47 -9.20
CA VAL A 120 5.23 -16.47 -8.32
C VAL A 120 5.18 -16.95 -6.88
N GLU A 121 6.33 -16.93 -6.20
CA GLU A 121 6.39 -17.18 -4.77
C GLU A 121 5.86 -15.95 -4.00
N VAL A 122 4.95 -16.18 -3.02
CA VAL A 122 4.38 -15.11 -2.19
C VAL A 122 4.71 -15.36 -0.72
N LEU A 123 5.33 -14.38 -0.10
CA LEU A 123 5.64 -14.37 1.33
C LEU A 123 4.62 -13.49 2.07
N TYR A 124 3.58 -14.10 2.59
CA TYR A 124 2.54 -13.43 3.37
C TYR A 124 2.95 -13.13 4.81
N GLY A 125 2.30 -12.15 5.42
CA GLY A 125 2.49 -11.80 6.83
C GLY A 125 3.91 -11.32 7.14
N HIS A 126 4.55 -10.63 6.20
CA HIS A 126 5.90 -10.10 6.39
C HIS A 126 5.97 -8.62 6.00
N ARG A 127 6.43 -7.79 6.91
CA ARG A 127 6.66 -6.37 6.64
C ARG A 127 8.12 -6.00 6.75
N ILE A 128 8.50 -4.97 5.99
CA ILE A 128 9.87 -4.49 5.95
C ILE A 128 10.26 -3.79 7.25
N LEU A 129 11.45 -4.12 7.75
CA LEU A 129 12.09 -3.44 8.88
C LEU A 129 13.18 -2.47 8.42
N SER A 130 14.03 -2.94 7.50
CA SER A 130 15.16 -2.16 7.01
C SER A 130 15.61 -2.66 5.64
N ALA A 131 16.25 -1.78 4.88
CA ALA A 131 16.98 -2.12 3.67
C ALA A 131 18.48 -1.94 3.89
N SER A 132 19.28 -2.72 3.18
CA SER A 132 20.75 -2.56 3.10
C SER A 132 21.11 -2.15 1.68
N LYS A 133 22.00 -1.19 1.56
CA LYS A 133 22.49 -0.69 0.26
C LYS A 133 24.01 -0.82 0.16
N ASP A 134 24.48 -0.95 -1.05
CA ASP A 134 25.85 -0.69 -1.46
C ASP A 134 25.78 0.49 -2.43
N ASP A 135 26.26 1.65 -1.99
CA ASP A 135 26.07 2.95 -2.65
C ASP A 135 24.55 3.20 -2.92
N ALA A 136 24.15 3.35 -4.16
CA ALA A 136 22.76 3.59 -4.58
C ALA A 136 21.94 2.30 -4.77
N GLN A 137 22.58 1.12 -4.76
CA GLN A 137 21.92 -0.15 -5.02
C GLN A 137 21.42 -0.81 -3.73
N ILE A 138 20.13 -1.13 -3.65
CA ILE A 138 19.61 -1.98 -2.58
C ILE A 138 20.10 -3.41 -2.81
N THR A 139 20.74 -4.01 -1.81
CA THR A 139 21.30 -5.36 -1.88
C THR A 139 20.46 -6.39 -1.13
N SER A 140 19.80 -5.98 -0.06
CA SER A 140 18.89 -6.85 0.69
C SER A 140 17.90 -6.05 1.54
N ILE A 141 16.82 -6.72 1.93
CA ILE A 141 15.86 -6.21 2.91
C ILE A 141 15.69 -7.20 4.05
N LYS A 142 15.46 -6.66 5.24
CA LYS A 142 15.09 -7.43 6.43
C LYS A 142 13.60 -7.29 6.66
N LEU A 143 12.96 -8.43 6.88
CA LEU A 143 11.54 -8.52 7.16
C LEU A 143 11.31 -9.07 8.57
N GLU A 144 10.19 -8.68 9.16
CA GLU A 144 9.61 -9.35 10.32
C GLU A 144 8.30 -10.03 9.96
N ASN A 145 8.03 -11.13 10.64
CA ASN A 145 6.73 -11.77 10.53
C ASN A 145 5.70 -11.00 11.36
N THR A 146 4.56 -10.66 10.77
CA THR A 146 3.53 -9.85 11.42
C THR A 146 2.76 -10.59 12.52
N ALA A 147 2.80 -11.93 12.51
CA ALA A 147 2.13 -12.78 13.49
C ALA A 147 3.09 -13.39 14.55
N LYS A 148 4.41 -13.33 14.33
CA LYS A 148 5.40 -13.97 15.21
C LYS A 148 6.44 -12.96 15.69
N VAL A 149 6.59 -12.83 17.01
CA VAL A 149 7.49 -11.84 17.64
C VAL A 149 8.98 -12.03 17.26
N LEU A 150 9.43 -13.23 16.94
CA LEU A 150 10.84 -13.55 16.71
C LEU A 150 11.19 -14.00 15.28
N GLY A 151 10.25 -13.96 14.35
CA GLY A 151 10.50 -14.34 12.95
C GLY A 151 11.21 -13.22 12.18
N ARG A 152 12.41 -13.48 11.71
CA ARG A 152 13.18 -12.57 10.85
C ARG A 152 13.55 -13.26 9.55
N THR A 153 13.28 -12.62 8.41
CA THR A 153 13.64 -13.09 7.08
C THR A 153 14.51 -12.05 6.41
N ASN A 154 15.58 -12.47 5.78
CA ASN A 154 16.43 -11.62 4.95
C ASN A 154 16.20 -12.00 3.49
N VAL A 155 15.94 -11.02 2.64
CA VAL A 155 15.72 -11.23 1.20
C VAL A 155 16.80 -10.49 0.43
N LYS A 156 17.52 -11.20 -0.41
CA LYS A 156 18.49 -10.65 -1.37
C LYS A 156 17.86 -10.66 -2.77
N ALA A 157 18.04 -9.58 -3.51
CA ALA A 157 17.59 -9.52 -4.90
C ALA A 157 18.49 -8.58 -5.70
N LYS A 158 18.45 -8.73 -7.03
CA LYS A 158 19.15 -7.84 -7.97
C LYS A 158 18.37 -6.53 -8.17
N VAL A 159 17.03 -6.62 -8.11
CA VAL A 159 16.10 -5.49 -8.27
C VAL A 159 15.03 -5.55 -7.19
N PHE A 160 14.69 -4.40 -6.64
CA PHE A 160 13.59 -4.24 -5.70
C PHE A 160 12.55 -3.29 -6.28
N ILE A 161 11.28 -3.65 -6.16
CA ILE A 161 10.14 -2.85 -6.63
C ILE A 161 9.25 -2.57 -5.41
N ASP A 162 9.01 -1.28 -5.12
CA ASP A 162 8.06 -0.86 -4.11
C ASP A 162 6.67 -0.72 -4.74
N CYS A 163 5.74 -1.52 -4.28
CA CYS A 163 4.33 -1.49 -4.64
C CYS A 163 3.43 -1.28 -3.42
N SER A 164 4.00 -0.84 -2.29
CA SER A 164 3.22 -0.42 -1.13
C SER A 164 2.50 0.91 -1.42
N TYR A 165 1.46 1.21 -0.64
CA TYR A 165 0.73 2.47 -0.80
C TYR A 165 1.50 3.67 -0.24
N GLU A 166 2.28 3.45 0.83
CA GLU A 166 2.98 4.49 1.56
C GLU A 166 4.46 4.64 1.16
N GLY A 167 4.96 3.82 0.23
CA GLY A 167 6.37 3.84 -0.16
C GLY A 167 7.29 3.29 0.94
N ASP A 168 6.89 2.22 1.62
CA ASP A 168 7.62 1.66 2.75
C ASP A 168 9.05 1.24 2.41
N LEU A 169 9.23 0.58 1.28
CA LEU A 169 10.57 0.16 0.82
C LEU A 169 11.41 1.38 0.45
N MET A 170 10.84 2.36 -0.22
CA MET A 170 11.47 3.64 -0.56
C MET A 170 12.00 4.33 0.70
N ALA A 171 11.14 4.51 1.71
CA ALA A 171 11.49 5.16 2.95
C ALA A 171 12.56 4.39 3.73
N ARG A 172 12.45 3.05 3.81
CA ARG A 172 13.45 2.19 4.49
C ARG A 172 14.78 2.09 3.77
N SER A 173 14.81 2.46 2.48
CA SER A 173 16.02 2.53 1.66
C SER A 173 16.73 3.88 1.75
N GLY A 174 16.18 4.84 2.50
CA GLY A 174 16.75 6.18 2.65
C GLY A 174 16.72 7.00 1.36
N VAL A 175 15.71 6.77 0.51
CA VAL A 175 15.41 7.65 -0.61
C VAL A 175 14.75 8.90 -0.06
N GLU A 176 15.10 10.06 -0.57
CA GLU A 176 14.45 11.31 -0.19
C GLU A 176 12.99 11.33 -0.68
N TYR A 177 12.09 11.73 0.17
CA TYR A 177 10.66 11.86 -0.14
C TYR A 177 10.03 12.99 0.65
N VAL A 178 8.88 13.45 0.18
CA VAL A 178 8.05 14.44 0.87
C VAL A 178 6.72 13.81 1.27
N VAL A 179 6.13 14.33 2.33
CA VAL A 179 4.80 13.93 2.78
C VAL A 179 3.86 15.12 2.64
N GLY A 180 2.72 14.90 2.00
CA GLY A 180 1.76 15.93 1.70
C GLY A 180 2.00 16.58 0.34
N ARG A 181 1.49 17.80 0.18
CA ARG A 181 1.57 18.56 -1.07
C ARG A 181 2.59 19.68 -0.92
N GLU A 182 3.45 19.82 -1.92
CA GLU A 182 4.43 20.89 -1.98
C GLU A 182 3.77 22.23 -2.36
N PRO A 183 4.37 23.36 -1.97
CA PRO A 183 3.89 24.68 -2.41
C PRO A 183 4.04 24.87 -3.93
N ASN A 184 3.13 25.61 -4.53
CA ASN A 184 3.17 25.93 -5.98
C ASN A 184 4.50 26.53 -6.41
N SER A 185 5.14 27.31 -5.55
CA SER A 185 6.41 27.97 -5.82
C SER A 185 7.59 27.04 -6.01
N GLN A 186 7.53 25.82 -5.44
CA GLN A 186 8.66 24.86 -5.49
C GLN A 186 8.98 24.41 -6.91
N TYR A 187 7.98 24.18 -7.72
CA TYR A 187 8.12 23.70 -9.10
C TYR A 187 7.43 24.63 -10.14
N GLY A 188 6.96 25.80 -9.71
CA GLY A 188 6.25 26.75 -10.57
C GLY A 188 4.88 26.24 -11.04
N GLU A 189 4.20 25.44 -10.22
CA GLU A 189 2.88 24.87 -10.51
C GLU A 189 1.77 25.83 -10.11
N THR A 190 0.56 25.63 -10.67
CA THR A 190 -0.61 26.46 -10.38
C THR A 190 -1.57 25.76 -9.40
N TRP A 191 -1.62 24.44 -9.42
CA TRP A 191 -2.65 23.64 -8.74
C TRP A 191 -2.08 22.62 -7.76
N ASN A 192 -0.87 22.79 -7.31
CA ASN A 192 -0.29 22.04 -6.21
C ASN A 192 -0.59 22.75 -4.87
N GLY A 193 0.02 22.34 -3.77
CA GLY A 193 -0.23 22.93 -2.46
C GLY A 193 -1.65 22.65 -1.95
N VAL A 194 -2.13 23.50 -1.05
CA VAL A 194 -3.47 23.42 -0.45
C VAL A 194 -4.36 24.46 -1.10
N HIS A 195 -5.48 24.07 -1.68
CA HIS A 195 -6.40 24.97 -2.38
C HIS A 195 -7.71 25.16 -1.62
N MET A 196 -8.06 26.41 -1.35
CA MET A 196 -9.46 26.77 -1.10
C MET A 196 -10.16 26.98 -2.44
N LEU A 197 -10.91 25.99 -2.85
CA LEU A 197 -11.88 26.24 -3.91
C LEU A 197 -12.94 27.21 -3.37
N GLN A 198 -13.44 28.10 -4.23
CA GLN A 198 -14.53 29.00 -3.87
C GLN A 198 -15.85 28.27 -3.55
N ASN A 199 -15.91 26.98 -3.87
CA ASN A 199 -17.03 26.11 -3.59
C ASN A 199 -16.72 25.22 -2.39
N HIS A 200 -17.72 25.00 -1.52
CA HIS A 200 -17.61 24.02 -0.45
C HIS A 200 -17.48 22.59 -1.00
N GLN A 201 -16.96 21.67 -0.19
CA GLN A 201 -16.75 20.27 -0.55
C GLN A 201 -18.01 19.39 -0.42
N PHE A 202 -19.17 19.99 -0.23
CA PHE A 202 -20.44 19.30 -0.12
C PHE A 202 -21.06 19.03 -1.50
N PRO A 203 -21.87 17.96 -1.65
CA PRO A 203 -22.66 17.73 -2.84
C PRO A 203 -23.56 18.93 -3.18
N ASP A 204 -23.89 19.10 -4.44
CA ASP A 204 -24.78 20.17 -4.89
C ASP A 204 -26.09 20.16 -4.11
N GLY A 205 -26.51 21.35 -3.67
CA GLY A 205 -27.74 21.55 -2.91
C GLY A 205 -27.62 21.34 -1.39
N VAL A 206 -26.46 20.92 -0.90
CA VAL A 206 -26.17 20.86 0.55
C VAL A 206 -25.54 22.17 0.98
N ASP A 207 -26.11 22.79 2.00
CA ASP A 207 -25.63 24.05 2.57
C ASP A 207 -25.05 23.77 3.96
N PRO A 208 -23.82 24.20 4.27
CA PRO A 208 -23.18 23.93 5.56
C PRO A 208 -23.64 24.81 6.71
N TYR A 209 -24.44 25.85 6.42
CA TYR A 209 -24.85 26.83 7.42
C TYR A 209 -26.17 26.48 8.10
N VAL A 210 -26.34 26.95 9.35
CA VAL A 210 -27.58 26.77 10.12
C VAL A 210 -28.78 27.38 9.38
N GLU A 211 -28.61 28.57 8.81
CA GLU A 211 -29.55 29.20 7.91
C GLU A 211 -28.99 29.17 6.51
N LYS A 212 -29.70 28.51 5.60
CA LYS A 212 -29.26 28.29 4.21
C LYS A 212 -28.81 29.62 3.55
N GLY A 213 -27.57 29.63 3.05
CA GLY A 213 -26.97 30.77 2.36
C GLY A 213 -26.53 31.91 3.28
N ASN A 214 -26.60 31.75 4.58
CA ASN A 214 -26.20 32.75 5.56
C ASN A 214 -24.97 32.31 6.38
N PRO A 215 -23.74 32.68 5.98
CA PRO A 215 -22.52 32.33 6.72
C PRO A 215 -22.50 32.83 8.18
N GLU A 216 -23.17 33.95 8.47
CA GLU A 216 -23.22 34.53 9.81
C GLU A 216 -24.05 33.69 10.79
N SER A 217 -24.90 32.80 10.29
CA SER A 217 -25.69 31.87 11.10
C SER A 217 -24.86 30.75 11.74
N GLY A 218 -23.60 30.65 11.38
CA GLY A 218 -22.70 29.57 11.83
C GLY A 218 -22.89 28.25 11.07
N LEU A 219 -22.03 27.27 11.36
CA LEU A 219 -22.05 25.98 10.73
C LEU A 219 -23.02 25.02 11.43
N LEU A 220 -23.59 24.10 10.68
CA LEU A 220 -24.36 22.98 11.21
C LEU A 220 -23.51 22.16 12.19
N TRP A 221 -24.16 21.54 13.16
CA TRP A 221 -23.49 20.68 14.13
C TRP A 221 -22.71 19.56 13.44
N GLY A 222 -21.47 19.34 13.88
CA GLY A 222 -20.57 18.37 13.27
C GLY A 222 -19.78 18.88 12.07
N ILE A 223 -20.03 20.12 11.63
CA ILE A 223 -19.24 20.79 10.60
C ILE A 223 -18.18 21.65 11.28
N SER A 224 -16.92 21.39 11.02
CA SER A 224 -15.81 22.21 11.48
C SER A 224 -15.44 23.25 10.43
N PRO A 225 -15.07 24.49 10.84
CA PRO A 225 -14.46 25.43 9.92
C PRO A 225 -13.15 24.84 9.37
N ALA A 226 -12.84 25.22 8.15
CA ALA A 226 -11.57 24.83 7.54
C ALA A 226 -10.39 25.27 8.42
N LYS A 227 -9.43 24.35 8.68
CA LYS A 227 -8.18 24.67 9.37
C LYS A 227 -7.09 24.93 8.35
N MET A 228 -6.28 25.95 8.61
CA MET A 228 -5.05 26.17 7.85
C MET A 228 -4.13 24.95 8.07
N ALA A 229 -3.59 24.38 7.01
CA ALA A 229 -2.55 23.36 7.13
C ALA A 229 -1.29 24.02 7.70
N GLU A 230 -0.87 23.59 8.89
CA GLU A 230 0.30 24.16 9.57
C GLU A 230 1.63 23.72 8.97
N THR A 231 1.64 22.78 8.04
CA THR A 231 2.88 22.19 7.55
C THR A 231 2.99 22.23 6.05
N GLY A 232 4.09 22.82 5.58
CA GLY A 232 4.77 22.49 4.34
C GLY A 232 4.38 23.25 3.08
N SER A 233 3.23 23.83 2.96
CA SER A 233 2.92 24.68 1.82
C SER A 233 3.00 26.15 2.21
N GLY A 234 3.97 26.87 1.68
CA GLY A 234 4.07 28.33 1.86
C GLY A 234 2.93 29.10 1.21
N ASP A 235 2.02 28.43 0.52
CA ASP A 235 0.87 29.01 -0.13
C ASP A 235 -0.32 28.87 0.83
N ASN A 236 -0.76 29.97 1.41
CA ASN A 236 -1.85 30.08 2.39
C ASN A 236 -3.13 29.41 1.89
N MET A 237 -3.37 28.17 2.29
CA MET A 237 -4.58 27.50 1.87
C MET A 237 -5.17 26.61 2.95
N VAL A 238 -6.50 26.57 3.00
CA VAL A 238 -7.31 25.96 4.04
C VAL A 238 -7.86 24.63 3.55
N GLN A 239 -7.62 23.59 4.30
CA GLN A 239 -8.22 22.27 4.06
C GLN A 239 -9.54 22.18 4.83
N CYS A 240 -10.66 22.01 4.11
CA CYS A 240 -11.93 21.65 4.75
C CYS A 240 -11.89 20.18 5.14
N SER A 241 -11.72 19.88 6.41
CA SER A 241 -11.98 18.57 6.97
C SER A 241 -13.29 18.59 7.74
N ALA A 242 -14.27 17.84 7.30
CA ALA A 242 -15.38 17.47 8.16
C ALA A 242 -14.87 16.33 9.06
N GLU A 243 -14.42 16.65 10.27
CA GLU A 243 -14.26 15.62 11.28
C GLU A 243 -15.60 15.45 12.00
N PRO A 244 -16.13 14.23 12.14
CA PRO A 244 -17.24 13.99 13.02
C PRO A 244 -16.76 14.31 14.45
N SER A 245 -17.40 15.27 15.09
CA SER A 245 -17.20 15.52 16.52
C SER A 245 -17.66 14.26 17.26
N VAL A 246 -16.71 13.47 17.75
CA VAL A 246 -17.01 12.41 18.71
C VAL A 246 -17.35 13.12 20.02
N GLY A 247 -18.65 13.12 20.36
CA GLY A 247 -19.13 13.53 21.67
C GLY A 247 -18.90 12.45 22.70
#